data_40004fdb944785e7bed467461f50f175
#
_entry.id   40004fdb944785e7bed467461f50f175
#
_cell.length_a   1.000
_cell.length_b   1.000
_cell.length_c   1.000
_cell.angle_alpha   90.00
_cell.angle_beta   90.00
_cell.angle_gamma   90.00
#
_symmetry.space_group_name_H-M   'P 1'
#
loop_
_entity.id
_entity.type
_entity.pdbx_description
1 polymer ?
#
loop_
_entity_poly.entity_id
_entity_poly.type
_entity_poly.pdbx_seq_one_letter_code
_entity_poly.pdbx_strand_id
1 'polypeptide(L)'
;LEFCKKSDFQFEVSSNMIPKIIHYCWFGRNPLPPLALKCIESWKKFFPDYEVKEWNEDNFNINIIPYTREAYEAKKYAFVSDYARFYILYHYGGLYFDTDVEVIKPMDDIIECGAFMGCESSVESGKAAMLTVNPGLGLGCQSGNELYAEILYLYAGLHFLRMNGGLKTVVSYTTELLITKGCLLYTSPSPRDA
;
A
#
# COMPACT_ATOMS: atom_id res chain seq x y z
N LEU A 1 -1.43 -43.26 -33.45
CA LEU A 1 -1.01 -42.41 -32.32
C LEU A 1 -0.52 -41.08 -32.89
N GLU A 2 -1.45 -40.17 -33.14
CA GLU A 2 -1.15 -38.79 -33.56
C GLU A 2 -0.88 -37.95 -32.34
N PHE A 3 0.35 -37.38 -32.30
CA PHE A 3 0.73 -36.39 -31.31
C PHE A 3 0.06 -35.06 -31.62
N CYS A 4 -0.77 -34.58 -30.70
CA CYS A 4 -1.38 -33.28 -30.73
C CYS A 4 -0.27 -32.21 -30.67
N LYS A 5 -0.08 -31.43 -31.72
CA LYS A 5 0.79 -30.27 -31.76
C LYS A 5 0.27 -29.23 -30.76
N LYS A 6 1.09 -28.86 -29.78
CA LYS A 6 0.86 -27.68 -28.93
C LYS A 6 0.75 -26.47 -29.84
N SER A 7 -0.42 -25.87 -29.90
CA SER A 7 -0.63 -24.55 -30.48
C SER A 7 0.16 -23.52 -29.63
N ASP A 8 0.93 -22.69 -30.34
CA ASP A 8 1.69 -21.56 -29.79
C ASP A 8 0.73 -20.53 -29.18
N PHE A 9 0.40 -20.70 -27.93
CA PHE A 9 -0.11 -19.62 -27.10
C PHE A 9 1.11 -18.81 -26.68
N GLN A 10 1.41 -17.76 -27.42
CA GLN A 10 2.25 -16.68 -26.92
C GLN A 10 1.48 -16.02 -25.77
N PHE A 11 1.77 -16.46 -24.55
CA PHE A 11 1.55 -15.62 -23.38
C PHE A 11 2.47 -14.40 -23.58
N GLU A 12 1.89 -13.26 -23.91
CA GLU A 12 2.56 -11.98 -23.61
C GLU A 12 2.82 -12.00 -22.11
N VAL A 13 4.06 -12.21 -21.74
CA VAL A 13 4.58 -11.97 -20.39
C VAL A 13 4.52 -10.45 -20.24
N SER A 14 3.35 -9.94 -19.81
CA SER A 14 3.27 -8.58 -19.30
C SER A 14 4.33 -8.51 -18.22
N SER A 15 5.27 -7.60 -18.36
CA SER A 15 6.41 -7.46 -17.46
C SER A 15 5.90 -7.41 -16.02
N ASN A 16 6.18 -8.45 -15.24
CA ASN A 16 5.79 -8.60 -13.83
C ASN A 16 6.53 -7.59 -12.92
N MET A 17 7.05 -6.52 -13.49
CA MET A 17 7.83 -5.52 -12.77
C MET A 17 6.93 -4.46 -12.15
N ILE A 18 7.22 -4.13 -10.90
CA ILE A 18 6.60 -3.00 -10.20
C ILE A 18 7.07 -1.70 -10.89
N PRO A 19 6.16 -0.80 -11.32
CA PRO A 19 6.53 0.48 -11.91
C PRO A 19 7.44 1.31 -11.00
N LYS A 20 8.41 2.01 -11.58
CA LYS A 20 9.35 2.86 -10.87
C LYS A 20 8.73 4.21 -10.48
N ILE A 21 7.66 4.17 -9.70
CA ILE A 21 6.96 5.35 -9.18
C ILE A 21 6.72 5.12 -7.69
N ILE A 22 7.04 6.12 -6.87
CA ILE A 22 6.71 6.17 -5.45
C ILE A 22 5.57 7.16 -5.27
N HIS A 23 4.46 6.68 -4.76
CA HIS A 23 3.28 7.47 -4.46
C HIS A 23 3.22 7.79 -2.98
N TYR A 24 2.75 8.99 -2.65
CA TYR A 24 2.33 9.36 -1.32
C TYR A 24 1.10 10.27 -1.36
N CYS A 25 0.35 10.33 -0.28
CA CYS A 25 -0.82 11.18 -0.15
C CYS A 25 -0.56 12.31 0.84
N TRP A 26 -0.98 13.54 0.47
CA TRP A 26 -0.95 14.68 1.37
C TRP A 26 -2.19 15.54 1.18
N PHE A 27 -3.22 15.27 1.97
CA PHE A 27 -4.50 15.98 1.93
C PHE A 27 -4.58 17.08 2.98
N GLY A 28 -5.49 18.08 2.79
CA GLY A 28 -5.74 19.16 3.71
C GLY A 28 -5.01 20.44 3.39
N ARG A 29 -4.28 20.50 2.27
CA ARG A 29 -3.61 21.71 1.73
C ARG A 29 -2.63 22.40 2.69
N ASN A 30 -2.17 21.71 3.73
CA ASN A 30 -1.13 22.21 4.61
C ASN A 30 0.26 21.96 4.01
N PRO A 31 1.28 22.78 4.34
CA PRO A 31 2.64 22.48 3.92
C PRO A 31 3.14 21.16 4.54
N LEU A 32 3.99 20.45 3.80
CA LEU A 32 4.65 19.25 4.32
C LEU A 32 5.52 19.60 5.55
N PRO A 33 5.39 18.86 6.65
CA PRO A 33 6.22 19.08 7.83
C PRO A 33 7.67 18.61 7.58
N PRO A 34 8.65 19.09 8.38
CA PRO A 34 10.05 18.71 8.20
C PRO A 34 10.31 17.20 8.22
N LEU A 35 9.55 16.43 8.98
CA LEU A 35 9.65 14.97 9.01
C LEU A 35 9.28 14.36 7.64
N ALA A 36 8.18 14.79 7.04
CA ALA A 36 7.76 14.31 5.73
C ALA A 36 8.80 14.63 4.65
N LEU A 37 9.36 15.83 4.68
CA LEU A 37 10.43 16.21 3.75
C LEU A 37 11.67 15.32 3.92
N LYS A 38 12.08 15.01 5.17
CA LYS A 38 13.18 14.08 5.45
C LYS A 38 12.90 12.68 4.90
N CYS A 39 11.69 12.16 5.08
CA CYS A 39 11.29 10.86 4.56
C CYS A 39 11.34 10.83 3.03
N ILE A 40 10.79 11.84 2.36
CA ILE A 40 10.81 11.97 0.89
C ILE A 40 12.27 12.04 0.37
N GLU A 41 13.15 12.77 1.04
CA GLU A 41 14.58 12.80 0.68
C GLU A 41 15.24 11.40 0.80
N SER A 42 14.84 10.61 1.80
CA SER A 42 15.33 9.23 1.92
C SER A 42 14.88 8.37 0.74
N TRP A 43 13.65 8.54 0.26
CA TRP A 43 13.15 7.81 -0.91
C TRP A 43 13.97 8.15 -2.16
N LYS A 44 14.20 9.44 -2.43
CA LYS A 44 15.02 9.90 -3.57
C LYS A 44 16.45 9.36 -3.50
N LYS A 45 17.00 9.22 -2.28
CA LYS A 45 18.34 8.67 -2.07
C LYS A 45 18.43 7.18 -2.43
N PHE A 46 17.46 6.36 -2.01
CA PHE A 46 17.49 4.91 -2.21
C PHE A 46 16.81 4.45 -3.51
N PHE A 47 16.01 5.31 -4.13
CA PHE A 47 15.31 5.08 -5.38
C PHE A 47 15.59 6.22 -6.39
N PRO A 48 16.86 6.44 -6.80
CA PRO A 48 17.22 7.59 -7.64
C PRO A 48 16.54 7.58 -9.03
N ASP A 49 16.12 6.41 -9.51
CA ASP A 49 15.48 6.22 -10.82
C ASP A 49 13.94 6.22 -10.74
N TYR A 50 13.35 6.49 -9.55
CA TYR A 50 11.91 6.49 -9.38
C TYR A 50 11.34 7.89 -9.44
N GLU A 51 10.19 8.05 -10.09
CA GLU A 51 9.38 9.23 -9.97
C GLU A 51 8.74 9.27 -8.57
N VAL A 52 8.80 10.40 -7.87
CA VAL A 52 8.08 10.60 -6.60
C VAL A 52 6.86 11.46 -6.87
N LYS A 53 5.67 10.91 -6.65
CA LYS A 53 4.39 11.53 -7.02
C LYS A 53 3.51 11.79 -5.80
N GLU A 54 3.18 13.07 -5.59
CA GLU A 54 2.21 13.50 -4.59
C GLU A 54 0.77 13.35 -5.10
N TRP A 55 -0.09 12.88 -4.20
CA TRP A 55 -1.52 12.85 -4.40
C TRP A 55 -2.22 13.73 -3.36
N ASN A 56 -3.05 14.63 -3.86
CA ASN A 56 -3.78 15.61 -3.07
C ASN A 56 -5.14 15.93 -3.75
N GLU A 57 -5.83 16.97 -3.28
CA GLU A 57 -7.14 17.37 -3.80
C GLU A 57 -7.16 17.81 -5.27
N ASP A 58 -6.00 18.10 -5.83
CA ASP A 58 -5.90 18.61 -7.21
C ASP A 58 -5.86 17.46 -8.24
N ASN A 59 -5.44 16.25 -7.79
CA ASN A 59 -5.26 15.11 -8.67
C ASN A 59 -5.93 13.80 -8.17
N PHE A 60 -6.58 13.81 -6.99
CA PHE A 60 -7.37 12.72 -6.46
C PHE A 60 -8.79 13.17 -6.15
N ASN A 61 -9.78 12.44 -6.67
CA ASN A 61 -11.19 12.75 -6.39
C ASN A 61 -11.58 12.27 -4.99
N ILE A 62 -11.58 13.18 -4.01
CA ILE A 62 -11.97 12.90 -2.62
C ILE A 62 -13.44 12.45 -2.49
N ASN A 63 -14.29 12.72 -3.48
CA ASN A 63 -15.70 12.35 -3.49
C ASN A 63 -15.97 11.00 -4.18
N ILE A 64 -14.94 10.21 -4.46
CA ILE A 64 -15.04 8.96 -5.21
C ILE A 64 -15.95 7.93 -4.52
N ILE A 65 -15.95 7.89 -3.19
CA ILE A 65 -16.86 7.09 -2.36
C ILE A 65 -17.33 7.88 -1.14
N PRO A 66 -18.46 7.49 -0.49
CA PRO A 66 -18.93 8.14 0.74
C PRO A 66 -17.89 8.22 1.84
N TYR A 67 -17.12 7.14 2.05
CA TYR A 67 -16.10 7.06 3.10
C TYR A 67 -15.04 8.16 2.98
N THR A 68 -14.44 8.35 1.80
CA THR A 68 -13.38 9.36 1.59
C THR A 68 -13.91 10.78 1.72
N ARG A 69 -15.12 11.04 1.20
CA ARG A 69 -15.78 12.34 1.34
C ARG A 69 -16.05 12.68 2.80
N GLU A 70 -16.67 11.77 3.54
CA GLU A 70 -17.00 11.96 4.95
C GLU A 70 -15.74 12.14 5.82
N ALA A 71 -14.69 11.35 5.56
CA ALA A 71 -13.41 11.49 6.24
C ALA A 71 -12.77 12.86 5.96
N TYR A 72 -12.81 13.32 4.72
CA TYR A 72 -12.28 14.62 4.33
C TYR A 72 -13.05 15.77 4.99
N GLU A 73 -14.39 15.76 4.96
CA GLU A 73 -15.26 16.74 5.62
C GLU A 73 -15.01 16.79 7.14
N ALA A 74 -14.74 15.64 7.76
CA ALA A 74 -14.35 15.53 9.16
C ALA A 74 -12.89 15.95 9.44
N LYS A 75 -12.13 16.40 8.42
CA LYS A 75 -10.70 16.73 8.50
C LYS A 75 -9.82 15.58 8.99
N LYS A 76 -10.22 14.36 8.68
CA LYS A 76 -9.52 13.13 9.03
C LYS A 76 -8.77 12.59 7.80
N TYR A 77 -7.78 13.33 7.34
CA TYR A 77 -7.10 13.13 6.06
C TYR A 77 -6.35 11.81 5.94
N ALA A 78 -5.83 11.28 7.05
CA ALA A 78 -5.20 9.95 7.06
C ALA A 78 -6.16 8.85 6.56
N PHE A 79 -7.46 8.94 6.88
CA PHE A 79 -8.45 7.97 6.41
C PHE A 79 -8.78 8.12 4.92
N VAL A 80 -8.62 9.32 4.35
CA VAL A 80 -8.67 9.50 2.89
C VAL A 80 -7.51 8.77 2.25
N SER A 81 -6.30 8.90 2.82
CA SER A 81 -5.09 8.20 2.37
C SER A 81 -5.21 6.69 2.47
N ASP A 82 -5.93 6.16 3.48
CA ASP A 82 -6.14 4.71 3.65
C ASP A 82 -6.85 4.07 2.45
N TYR A 83 -7.81 4.76 1.85
CA TYR A 83 -8.43 4.32 0.60
C TYR A 83 -7.57 4.66 -0.61
N ALA A 84 -7.07 5.90 -0.67
CA ALA A 84 -6.36 6.41 -1.84
C ALA A 84 -5.14 5.56 -2.19
N ARG A 85 -4.36 5.05 -1.21
CA ARG A 85 -3.18 4.21 -1.44
C ARG A 85 -3.52 2.95 -2.25
N PHE A 86 -4.62 2.27 -1.93
CA PHE A 86 -5.07 1.09 -2.68
C PHE A 86 -5.60 1.45 -4.06
N TYR A 87 -6.37 2.54 -4.16
CA TYR A 87 -6.87 3.04 -5.45
C TYR A 87 -5.72 3.39 -6.40
N ILE A 88 -4.75 4.13 -5.92
CA ILE A 88 -3.59 4.56 -6.71
C ILE A 88 -2.79 3.34 -7.19
N LEU A 89 -2.44 2.44 -6.29
CA LEU A 89 -1.65 1.26 -6.63
C LEU A 89 -2.42 0.28 -7.53
N TYR A 90 -3.74 0.15 -7.37
CA TYR A 90 -4.56 -0.65 -8.28
C TYR A 90 -4.51 -0.11 -9.71
N HIS A 91 -4.60 1.22 -9.88
CA HIS A 91 -4.65 1.83 -11.21
C HIS A 91 -3.28 2.02 -11.85
N TYR A 92 -2.26 2.35 -11.07
CA TYR A 92 -0.96 2.78 -11.58
C TYR A 92 0.18 1.78 -11.25
N GLY A 93 0.00 0.91 -10.27
CA GLY A 93 1.11 0.15 -9.71
C GLY A 93 2.13 1.04 -9.02
N GLY A 94 3.31 0.52 -8.73
CA GLY A 94 4.39 1.26 -8.10
C GLY A 94 4.52 0.96 -6.61
N LEU A 95 5.19 1.86 -5.89
CA LEU A 95 5.38 1.83 -4.45
C LEU A 95 4.51 2.90 -3.78
N TYR A 96 4.09 2.66 -2.57
CA TYR A 96 3.42 3.66 -1.72
C TYR A 96 4.06 3.67 -0.33
N PHE A 97 4.35 4.85 0.17
CA PHE A 97 4.78 5.09 1.54
C PHE A 97 3.95 6.20 2.19
N ASP A 98 3.65 6.07 3.48
CA ASP A 98 3.15 7.20 4.26
C ASP A 98 4.30 8.21 4.48
N THR A 99 3.96 9.48 4.67
CA THR A 99 4.93 10.59 4.74
C THR A 99 5.81 10.59 5.99
N ASP A 100 5.60 9.66 6.91
CA ASP A 100 6.42 9.43 8.11
C ASP A 100 7.30 8.16 8.00
N VAL A 101 7.33 7.53 6.84
CA VAL A 101 8.17 6.34 6.56
C VAL A 101 9.52 6.76 5.98
N GLU A 102 10.60 6.54 6.70
CA GLU A 102 11.97 6.75 6.24
C GLU A 102 12.54 5.44 5.66
N VAL A 103 13.02 5.48 4.42
CA VAL A 103 13.77 4.36 3.83
C VAL A 103 15.22 4.46 4.29
N ILE A 104 15.73 3.41 4.94
CA ILE A 104 17.07 3.40 5.54
C ILE A 104 18.07 2.49 4.84
N LYS A 105 17.59 1.64 3.90
CA LYS A 105 18.42 0.71 3.11
C LYS A 105 17.76 0.44 1.75
N PRO A 106 18.51 -0.08 0.76
CA PRO A 106 17.94 -0.54 -0.51
C PRO A 106 16.83 -1.59 -0.28
N MET A 107 15.84 -1.64 -1.18
CA MET A 107 14.71 -2.56 -1.11
C MET A 107 14.59 -3.44 -2.37
N ASP A 108 15.64 -3.53 -3.18
CA ASP A 108 15.62 -4.26 -4.45
C ASP A 108 15.24 -5.72 -4.25
N ASP A 109 15.77 -6.37 -3.21
CA ASP A 109 15.46 -7.75 -2.84
C ASP A 109 13.98 -7.99 -2.53
N ILE A 110 13.30 -7.00 -1.93
CA ILE A 110 11.86 -7.06 -1.65
C ILE A 110 11.06 -6.84 -2.94
N ILE A 111 11.46 -5.85 -3.74
CA ILE A 111 10.77 -5.47 -4.98
C ILE A 111 10.87 -6.59 -6.02
N GLU A 112 12.00 -7.27 -6.13
CA GLU A 112 12.22 -8.42 -7.02
C GLU A 112 11.33 -9.62 -6.67
N CYS A 113 10.91 -9.76 -5.41
CA CYS A 113 9.94 -10.80 -5.01
C CYS A 113 8.51 -10.53 -5.52
N GLY A 114 8.22 -9.34 -6.05
CA GLY A 114 6.90 -8.95 -6.54
C GLY A 114 6.10 -8.13 -5.55
N ALA A 115 4.77 -8.26 -5.57
CA ALA A 115 3.89 -7.46 -4.73
C ALA A 115 4.13 -7.72 -3.23
N PHE A 116 4.20 -6.66 -2.43
CA PHE A 116 4.47 -6.73 -1.01
C PHE A 116 3.63 -5.73 -0.19
N MET A 117 3.52 -5.99 1.12
CA MET A 117 2.96 -5.08 2.12
C MET A 117 3.83 -5.06 3.37
N GLY A 118 4.01 -3.89 3.95
CA GLY A 118 4.72 -3.73 5.22
C GLY A 118 3.96 -4.35 6.39
N CYS A 119 4.70 -4.93 7.34
CA CYS A 119 4.15 -5.56 8.54
C CYS A 119 4.77 -4.98 9.80
N GLU A 120 3.98 -4.91 10.86
CA GLU A 120 4.44 -4.65 12.22
C GLU A 120 4.44 -5.93 13.03
N SER A 121 5.44 -6.11 13.88
CA SER A 121 5.43 -7.15 14.89
C SER A 121 5.07 -6.55 16.26
N SER A 122 3.97 -6.97 16.84
CA SER A 122 3.65 -6.68 18.24
C SER A 122 4.16 -7.80 19.12
N VAL A 123 5.19 -7.53 19.91
CA VAL A 123 5.64 -8.45 20.97
C VAL A 123 4.95 -8.05 22.27
N GLU A 124 3.82 -8.69 22.59
CA GLU A 124 3.30 -8.66 23.95
C GLU A 124 4.10 -9.63 24.82
N SER A 125 4.55 -9.16 25.99
CA SER A 125 5.32 -9.95 26.95
C SER A 125 4.63 -11.29 27.24
N GLY A 126 5.24 -12.41 26.86
CA GLY A 126 4.74 -13.76 27.11
C GLY A 126 3.81 -14.37 26.03
N LYS A 127 3.58 -13.71 24.91
CA LYS A 127 2.84 -14.24 23.75
C LYS A 127 3.73 -14.35 22.52
N ALA A 128 3.40 -15.28 21.62
CA ALA A 128 4.03 -15.33 20.31
C ALA A 128 3.86 -13.99 19.57
N ALA A 129 4.90 -13.54 18.90
CA ALA A 129 4.85 -12.32 18.10
C ALA A 129 3.72 -12.44 17.06
N MET A 130 2.77 -11.53 17.11
CA MET A 130 1.69 -11.47 16.13
C MET A 130 2.07 -10.44 15.07
N LEU A 131 2.14 -10.90 13.82
CA LEU A 131 2.38 -10.03 12.67
C LEU A 131 1.06 -9.40 12.24
N THR A 132 1.06 -8.08 12.12
CA THR A 132 -0.08 -7.31 11.61
C THR A 132 0.37 -6.52 10.38
N VAL A 133 -0.38 -6.65 9.30
CA VAL A 133 -0.11 -5.81 8.12
C VAL A 133 -0.42 -4.37 8.44
N ASN A 134 0.57 -3.51 8.19
CA ASN A 134 0.38 -2.06 8.24
C ASN A 134 0.65 -1.46 6.86
N PRO A 135 -0.41 -1.18 6.07
CA PRO A 135 -0.27 -0.64 4.72
C PRO A 135 0.46 0.70 4.64
N GLY A 136 0.54 1.46 5.75
CA GLY A 136 1.26 2.72 5.82
C GLY A 136 2.78 2.57 5.76
N LEU A 137 3.31 1.43 6.22
CA LEU A 137 4.77 1.17 6.26
C LEU A 137 5.39 0.93 4.88
N GLY A 138 4.59 0.59 3.89
CA GLY A 138 5.02 0.42 2.51
C GLY A 138 4.20 -0.64 1.79
N LEU A 139 3.84 -0.33 0.57
CA LEU A 139 3.14 -1.19 -0.36
C LEU A 139 3.87 -1.18 -1.69
N GLY A 140 3.85 -2.29 -2.41
CA GLY A 140 4.34 -2.35 -3.79
C GLY A 140 3.58 -3.37 -4.60
N CYS A 141 3.20 -3.03 -5.82
CA CYS A 141 2.59 -3.97 -6.76
C CYS A 141 2.58 -3.46 -8.20
N GLN A 142 2.24 -4.34 -9.13
CA GLN A 142 1.81 -3.99 -10.46
C GLN A 142 0.38 -3.42 -10.42
N SER A 143 -0.02 -2.67 -11.45
CA SER A 143 -1.40 -2.26 -11.63
C SER A 143 -2.32 -3.47 -11.80
N GLY A 144 -3.60 -3.32 -11.42
CA GLY A 144 -4.59 -4.38 -11.55
C GLY A 144 -4.49 -5.49 -10.50
N ASN A 145 -3.78 -5.27 -9.37
CA ASN A 145 -3.66 -6.26 -8.30
C ASN A 145 -5.04 -6.65 -7.74
N GLU A 146 -5.40 -7.94 -7.84
CA GLU A 146 -6.73 -8.46 -7.46
C GLU A 146 -7.06 -8.24 -5.98
N LEU A 147 -6.08 -8.37 -5.09
CA LEU A 147 -6.27 -8.13 -3.66
C LEU A 147 -6.68 -6.68 -3.40
N TYR A 148 -6.06 -5.73 -4.13
CA TYR A 148 -6.41 -4.31 -3.99
C TYR A 148 -7.79 -4.01 -4.55
N ALA A 149 -8.21 -4.69 -5.62
CA ALA A 149 -9.59 -4.60 -6.12
C ALA A 149 -10.61 -5.03 -5.06
N GLU A 150 -10.34 -6.12 -4.35
CA GLU A 150 -11.21 -6.59 -3.25
C GLU A 150 -11.27 -5.62 -2.08
N ILE A 151 -10.12 -5.05 -1.67
CA ILE A 151 -10.07 -4.03 -0.63
C ILE A 151 -10.89 -2.80 -1.04
N LEU A 152 -10.74 -2.33 -2.28
CA LEU A 152 -11.51 -1.20 -2.81
C LEU A 152 -13.02 -1.50 -2.83
N TYR A 153 -13.41 -2.73 -3.19
CA TYR A 153 -14.80 -3.17 -3.16
C TYR A 153 -15.38 -3.12 -1.74
N LEU A 154 -14.62 -3.56 -0.73
CA LEU A 154 -15.03 -3.47 0.68
C LEU A 154 -15.23 -2.01 1.10
N TYR A 155 -14.34 -1.11 0.72
CA TYR A 155 -14.47 0.32 1.03
C TYR A 155 -15.69 0.98 0.39
N ALA A 156 -16.12 0.53 -0.79
CA ALA A 156 -17.23 1.14 -1.53
C ALA A 156 -18.55 1.20 -0.74
N GLY A 157 -18.76 0.23 0.17
CA GLY A 157 -19.93 0.17 1.05
C GLY A 157 -19.75 0.86 2.41
N LEU A 158 -18.58 1.41 2.70
CA LEU A 158 -18.30 1.99 4.02
C LEU A 158 -18.71 3.46 4.12
N HIS A 159 -19.09 3.84 5.34
CA HIS A 159 -19.35 5.22 5.74
C HIS A 159 -18.48 5.58 6.93
N PHE A 160 -17.62 6.58 6.78
CA PHE A 160 -16.68 6.99 7.83
C PHE A 160 -17.40 7.40 9.13
N LEU A 161 -18.48 8.18 9.02
CA LEU A 161 -19.23 8.67 10.18
C LEU A 161 -19.99 7.59 10.96
N ARG A 162 -20.25 6.43 10.34
CA ARG A 162 -20.94 5.30 10.98
C ARG A 162 -19.98 4.34 11.69
N MET A 163 -18.70 4.50 11.46
CA MET A 163 -17.66 3.61 12.00
C MET A 163 -17.17 4.15 13.35
N ASN A 164 -17.95 4.02 14.41
CA ASN A 164 -17.52 4.36 15.77
C ASN A 164 -16.24 3.59 16.13
N GLY A 165 -15.07 4.22 16.00
CA GLY A 165 -13.77 3.63 16.29
C GLY A 165 -13.07 2.93 15.11
N GLY A 166 -13.39 3.30 13.88
CA GLY A 166 -13.01 2.66 12.60
C GLY A 166 -11.54 2.40 12.29
N LEU A 167 -10.60 2.90 13.07
CA LEU A 167 -9.17 2.70 12.84
C LEU A 167 -8.77 1.21 12.82
N LYS A 168 -9.27 0.43 13.78
CA LYS A 168 -8.98 -1.01 13.85
C LYS A 168 -9.60 -1.80 12.71
N THR A 169 -10.66 -1.29 12.12
CA THR A 169 -11.43 -2.03 11.13
C THR A 169 -10.66 -2.18 9.81
N VAL A 170 -10.05 -1.11 9.31
CA VAL A 170 -9.35 -1.14 7.99
C VAL A 170 -8.10 -2.02 8.04
N VAL A 171 -7.24 -1.82 9.04
CA VAL A 171 -6.03 -2.64 9.21
C VAL A 171 -6.42 -4.09 9.51
N SER A 172 -7.43 -4.32 10.36
CA SER A 172 -7.91 -5.66 10.69
C SER A 172 -8.50 -6.37 9.47
N TYR A 173 -9.33 -5.71 8.67
CA TYR A 173 -9.88 -6.30 7.44
C TYR A 173 -8.79 -6.62 6.42
N THR A 174 -7.83 -5.74 6.23
CA THR A 174 -6.72 -6.00 5.30
C THR A 174 -5.91 -7.19 5.77
N THR A 175 -5.60 -7.29 7.08
CA THR A 175 -4.86 -8.42 7.66
C THR A 175 -5.68 -9.72 7.55
N GLU A 176 -6.96 -9.69 7.89
CA GLU A 176 -7.83 -10.86 7.81
C GLU A 176 -7.99 -11.37 6.38
N LEU A 177 -8.14 -10.47 5.42
CA LEU A 177 -8.23 -10.82 4.01
C LEU A 177 -6.94 -11.47 3.50
N LEU A 178 -5.78 -10.94 3.88
CA LEU A 178 -4.48 -11.49 3.53
C LEU A 178 -4.25 -12.89 4.12
N ILE A 179 -4.60 -13.08 5.41
CA ILE A 179 -4.50 -14.38 6.08
C ILE A 179 -5.44 -15.39 5.42
N THR A 180 -6.69 -15.00 5.14
CA THR A 180 -7.69 -15.87 4.52
C THR A 180 -7.29 -16.31 3.11
N LYS A 181 -6.60 -15.47 2.36
CA LYS A 181 -6.11 -15.79 1.01
C LYS A 181 -4.78 -16.52 0.99
N GLY A 182 -4.17 -16.80 2.14
CA GLY A 182 -2.90 -17.52 2.23
C GLY A 182 -1.72 -16.73 1.67
N CYS A 183 -1.82 -15.40 1.59
CA CYS A 183 -0.71 -14.56 1.18
C CYS A 183 0.42 -14.68 2.19
N LEU A 184 1.63 -15.02 1.72
CA LEU A 184 2.84 -15.05 2.53
C LEU A 184 3.17 -13.62 2.96
N LEU A 185 3.13 -13.38 4.28
CA LEU A 185 3.60 -12.14 4.86
C LEU A 185 5.13 -12.18 4.90
N TYR A 186 5.79 -11.46 4.02
CA TYR A 186 7.23 -11.27 4.10
C TYR A 186 7.55 -10.32 5.25
N THR A 187 8.22 -10.86 6.27
CA THR A 187 8.79 -10.05 7.34
C THR A 187 10.22 -9.70 6.96
N SER A 188 10.51 -8.42 6.81
CA SER A 188 11.89 -7.97 6.88
C SER A 188 12.41 -8.21 8.30
N PRO A 189 13.56 -8.87 8.50
CA PRO A 189 14.13 -9.01 9.82
C PRO A 189 14.37 -7.62 10.41
N SER A 190 13.91 -7.42 11.65
CA SER A 190 14.17 -6.18 12.39
C SER A 190 15.69 -5.98 12.51
N PRO A 191 16.20 -4.73 12.38
CA PRO A 191 17.62 -4.44 12.64
C PRO A 191 18.09 -4.78 14.07
N ARG A 192 17.18 -5.24 14.94
CA ARG A 192 17.49 -5.68 16.30
C ARG A 192 17.84 -7.16 16.40
N ASP A 193 17.70 -7.93 15.32
CA ASP A 193 17.98 -9.37 15.28
C ASP A 193 19.30 -9.70 14.53
N ALA A 194 20.13 -8.69 14.27
CA ALA A 194 21.44 -8.79 13.67
C ALA A 194 22.55 -8.46 14.68
#